data_3ddf9271595bb2d48487f912343dd4d0
#
_entry.id   3ddf9271595bb2d48487f912343dd4d0
#
_cell.length_a   1.000
_cell.length_b   1.000
_cell.length_c   1.000
_cell.angle_alpha   90.00
_cell.angle_beta   90.00
_cell.angle_gamma   90.00
#
_symmetry.space_group_name_H-M   'P 1'
#
loop_
_entity.id
_entity.type
_entity.pdbx_description
1 polymer ?
#
loop_
_entity_poly.entity_id
_entity_poly.type
_entity_poly.pdbx_seq_one_letter_code
_entity_poly.pdbx_strand_id
1 'polypeptide(L)'
;TWCFWGKKDHPFADIAHRIWKKSHFSALDFNSELSLKEHLYFCVKESDYKETILRTLQKAPNVDLLEESILDFSSNSSKAALITKDSNTYLADYIFQSIFMPSHYDPSARKYPLIQHFLGIEIKTDEKVFDKKTFTLMDVDSDFNDGFAFMYVLPFKKNRALVEYTIFSANPLKKKHYKKKIRSYLEEKYSLTKENYSIKRKEYGEIPMDDRPHTPLYSSRIMNLGTVGGFTKPSTGYTFSRVHKYSKKCAQALVKGVNPPTPTASSYRFRYYDLLLLRVLATNVPDSRKIFRSLFKNSPIDRIFKFLSEETNFLEDLMVLASCYYPPFLRALTVHPPLITQFDKDYLAPSKHKELKEDYFEDFEHVPNSSDEDSSQDAEEGSEKIVQKDRLNETVS
;
A
#
# COMPACT_ATOMS: atom_id res chain seq x y z
N THR A 1 -7.53 3.44 6.42
CA THR A 1 -6.60 3.30 7.55
C THR A 1 -5.26 2.82 7.01
N TRP A 2 -4.16 3.46 7.41
CA TRP A 2 -2.81 3.05 7.04
C TRP A 2 -2.04 2.60 8.27
N CYS A 3 -1.52 1.37 8.21
CA CYS A 3 -0.73 0.80 9.29
C CYS A 3 0.66 0.43 8.78
N PHE A 4 1.65 0.73 9.59
CA PHE A 4 3.05 0.46 9.27
C PHE A 4 3.87 0.36 10.56
N TRP A 5 5.05 -0.21 10.46
CA TRP A 5 6.02 -0.20 11.56
C TRP A 5 7.18 0.75 11.24
N GLY A 6 7.77 1.28 12.29
CA GLY A 6 8.87 2.21 12.18
C GLY A 6 9.52 2.52 13.52
N LYS A 7 10.55 3.35 13.52
CA LYS A 7 11.19 3.84 14.73
C LYS A 7 10.34 4.94 15.40
N LYS A 8 10.65 5.25 16.65
CA LYS A 8 9.90 6.24 17.45
C LYS A 8 9.86 7.63 16.82
N ASP A 9 10.94 8.00 16.12
CA ASP A 9 11.12 9.30 15.43
C ASP A 9 10.56 9.32 14.00
N HIS A 10 9.64 8.43 13.69
CA HIS A 10 9.01 8.41 12.37
C HIS A 10 8.26 9.71 12.09
N PRO A 11 8.39 10.33 10.88
CA PRO A 11 7.80 11.65 10.56
C PRO A 11 6.29 11.75 10.76
N PHE A 12 5.58 10.64 10.74
CA PHE A 12 4.13 10.59 10.98
C PHE A 12 3.74 10.13 12.38
N ALA A 13 4.68 10.13 13.34
CA ALA A 13 4.39 9.72 14.71
C ALA A 13 3.37 10.65 15.39
N ASP A 14 3.48 11.95 15.12
CA ASP A 14 2.62 12.98 15.75
C ASP A 14 1.17 12.94 15.27
N ILE A 15 0.92 12.42 14.05
CA ILE A 15 -0.42 12.25 13.50
C ILE A 15 -0.96 10.83 13.64
N ALA A 16 -0.22 9.96 14.31
CA ALA A 16 -0.67 8.60 14.52
C ALA A 16 -1.90 8.55 15.43
N HIS A 17 -3.00 8.02 14.90
CA HIS A 17 -4.22 7.79 15.68
C HIS A 17 -3.96 6.85 16.86
N ARG A 18 -3.07 5.87 16.65
CA ARG A 18 -2.63 4.93 17.67
C ARG A 18 -1.23 4.39 17.38
N ILE A 19 -0.49 4.09 18.46
CA ILE A 19 0.83 3.47 18.41
C ILE A 19 0.85 2.31 19.41
N TRP A 20 1.38 1.14 18.99
CA TRP A 20 1.52 -0.04 19.85
C TRP A 20 2.97 -0.51 19.93
N LYS A 21 3.29 -1.12 21.06
CA LYS A 21 4.55 -1.80 21.36
C LYS A 21 4.39 -3.31 21.48
N LYS A 22 3.15 -3.82 21.42
CA LYS A 22 2.82 -5.21 21.59
C LYS A 22 1.84 -5.65 20.52
N SER A 23 2.08 -6.82 19.98
CA SER A 23 1.24 -7.48 19.00
C SER A 23 0.82 -8.83 19.50
N HIS A 24 -0.38 -9.26 19.17
CA HIS A 24 -0.85 -10.62 19.34
C HIS A 24 -0.78 -11.34 17.99
N PHE A 25 -0.32 -12.58 18.01
CA PHE A 25 -0.33 -13.49 16.86
C PHE A 25 -0.85 -14.86 17.28
N SER A 26 -1.77 -15.44 16.48
CA SER A 26 -2.31 -16.76 16.68
C SER A 26 -2.39 -17.53 15.36
N ALA A 27 -1.91 -18.77 15.36
CA ALA A 27 -2.05 -19.72 14.25
C ALA A 27 -1.89 -21.15 14.75
N LEU A 28 -2.83 -22.03 14.44
CA LEU A 28 -2.83 -23.42 14.88
C LEU A 28 -2.74 -23.54 16.42
N ASP A 29 -1.72 -24.24 16.92
CA ASP A 29 -1.43 -24.43 18.35
C ASP A 29 -0.59 -23.31 18.98
N PHE A 30 -0.21 -22.29 18.21
CA PHE A 30 0.61 -21.18 18.69
C PHE A 30 -0.23 -19.92 18.88
N ASN A 31 -0.23 -19.40 20.10
CA ASN A 31 -0.94 -18.17 20.50
C ASN A 31 -0.03 -17.39 21.44
N SER A 32 0.39 -16.18 21.05
CA SER A 32 1.37 -15.43 21.82
C SER A 32 1.27 -13.91 21.66
N GLU A 33 1.57 -13.21 22.74
CA GLU A 33 1.87 -11.78 22.70
C GLU A 33 3.34 -11.59 22.32
N LEU A 34 3.60 -10.75 21.33
CA LEU A 34 4.90 -10.45 20.79
C LEU A 34 5.26 -8.99 21.11
N SER A 35 6.41 -8.77 21.75
CA SER A 35 6.88 -7.43 22.10
C SER A 35 7.75 -6.84 21.00
N LEU A 36 7.42 -5.61 20.56
CA LEU A 36 8.21 -4.82 19.66
C LEU A 36 9.24 -4.03 20.47
N LYS A 37 10.52 -4.33 20.28
CA LYS A 37 11.64 -3.71 21.01
C LYS A 37 12.29 -2.57 20.25
N GLU A 38 12.46 -2.75 18.94
CA GLU A 38 13.13 -1.82 18.05
C GLU A 38 12.14 -1.00 17.21
N HIS A 39 10.98 -1.56 16.94
CA HIS A 39 9.92 -0.93 16.16
C HIS A 39 8.73 -0.55 17.03
N LEU A 40 7.94 0.37 16.51
CA LEU A 40 6.58 0.65 16.96
C LEU A 40 5.64 0.34 15.80
N TYR A 41 4.42 -0.04 16.09
CA TYR A 41 3.38 -0.21 15.09
C TYR A 41 2.44 0.99 15.12
N PHE A 42 2.35 1.68 14.00
CA PHE A 42 1.59 2.91 13.83
C PHE A 42 0.29 2.65 13.08
N CYS A 43 -0.76 3.33 13.49
CA CYS A 43 -1.99 3.43 12.72
C CYS A 43 -2.28 4.92 12.48
N VAL A 44 -2.35 5.32 11.21
CA VAL A 44 -2.70 6.68 10.78
C VAL A 44 -4.03 6.61 10.02
N LYS A 45 -4.95 7.49 10.34
CA LYS A 45 -6.18 7.65 9.56
C LYS A 45 -5.89 8.44 8.28
N GLU A 46 -6.53 8.03 7.20
CA GLU A 46 -6.41 8.73 5.93
C GLU A 46 -6.79 10.21 6.04
N SER A 47 -7.88 10.52 6.77
CA SER A 47 -8.32 11.89 7.03
C SER A 47 -7.22 12.75 7.66
N ASP A 48 -6.60 12.24 8.73
CA ASP A 48 -5.60 12.96 9.51
C ASP A 48 -4.32 13.18 8.69
N TYR A 49 -3.94 12.17 7.87
CA TYR A 49 -2.83 12.28 6.94
C TYR A 49 -3.12 13.31 5.84
N LYS A 50 -4.27 13.19 5.16
CA LYS A 50 -4.68 14.11 4.09
C LYS A 50 -4.75 15.55 4.59
N GLU A 51 -5.40 15.79 5.72
CA GLU A 51 -5.50 17.12 6.33
C GLU A 51 -4.10 17.70 6.64
N THR A 52 -3.21 16.90 7.22
CA THR A 52 -1.85 17.34 7.56
C THR A 52 -1.05 17.71 6.33
N ILE A 53 -1.09 16.86 5.29
CA ILE A 53 -0.38 17.12 4.04
C ILE A 53 -0.95 18.35 3.34
N LEU A 54 -2.27 18.44 3.15
CA LEU A 54 -2.90 19.60 2.51
C LEU A 54 -2.58 20.91 3.23
N ARG A 55 -2.67 20.92 4.57
CA ARG A 55 -2.31 22.11 5.38
C ARG A 55 -0.83 22.50 5.18
N THR A 56 0.06 21.52 5.01
CA THR A 56 1.47 21.78 4.76
C THR A 56 1.69 22.36 3.36
N LEU A 57 1.04 21.81 2.35
CA LEU A 57 1.16 22.25 0.98
C LEU A 57 0.56 23.66 0.77
N GLN A 58 -0.59 23.92 1.36
CA GLN A 58 -1.24 25.25 1.31
C GLN A 58 -0.40 26.39 1.91
N LYS A 59 0.53 26.06 2.82
CA LYS A 59 1.46 27.05 3.39
C LYS A 59 2.75 27.21 2.58
N ALA A 60 2.99 26.36 1.62
CA ALA A 60 4.19 26.40 0.79
C ALA A 60 3.97 27.36 -0.40
N PRO A 61 4.74 28.47 -0.51
CA PRO A 61 4.50 29.51 -1.54
C PRO A 61 4.85 29.05 -2.96
N ASN A 62 5.47 27.89 -3.09
CA ASN A 62 5.92 27.31 -4.38
C ASN A 62 5.13 26.04 -4.74
N VAL A 63 3.92 25.89 -4.22
CA VAL A 63 3.07 24.72 -4.47
C VAL A 63 1.68 25.16 -4.89
N ASP A 64 1.28 24.75 -6.09
CA ASP A 64 -0.08 24.92 -6.61
C ASP A 64 -0.84 23.59 -6.46
N LEU A 65 -2.06 23.66 -5.93
CA LEU A 65 -2.97 22.53 -5.78
C LEU A 65 -4.07 22.65 -6.81
N LEU A 66 -4.07 21.73 -7.78
CA LEU A 66 -5.06 21.69 -8.85
C LEU A 66 -5.98 20.49 -8.67
N GLU A 67 -7.28 20.68 -8.87
CA GLU A 67 -8.28 19.62 -8.83
C GLU A 67 -8.79 19.33 -10.24
N GLU A 68 -8.00 18.57 -11.00
CA GLU A 68 -8.28 18.23 -12.38
C GLU A 68 -8.19 16.73 -12.62
N SER A 69 -8.96 16.27 -13.62
CA SER A 69 -8.92 14.88 -14.07
C SER A 69 -7.87 14.72 -15.13
N ILE A 70 -6.86 13.91 -14.88
CA ILE A 70 -5.79 13.61 -15.85
C ILE A 70 -6.31 12.71 -16.94
N LEU A 71 -6.03 13.06 -18.19
CA LEU A 71 -6.34 12.28 -19.38
C LEU A 71 -5.14 11.43 -19.82
N ASP A 72 -3.97 12.07 -19.95
CA ASP A 72 -2.75 11.41 -20.43
C ASP A 72 -1.49 12.17 -19.97
N PHE A 73 -0.33 11.53 -20.13
CA PHE A 73 0.96 12.15 -19.91
C PHE A 73 2.02 11.53 -20.82
N SER A 74 3.02 12.35 -21.17
CA SER A 74 4.09 12.02 -22.09
C SER A 74 5.39 12.72 -21.71
N SER A 75 6.51 12.29 -22.23
CA SER A 75 7.77 13.02 -22.08
C SER A 75 8.72 12.81 -23.27
N ASN A 76 9.63 13.75 -23.40
CA ASN A 76 10.85 13.61 -24.20
C ASN A 76 12.09 13.59 -23.29
N SER A 77 13.28 13.80 -23.85
CA SER A 77 14.54 13.82 -23.11
C SER A 77 14.66 14.99 -22.13
N SER A 78 13.96 16.13 -22.37
CA SER A 78 14.10 17.37 -21.62
C SER A 78 12.90 17.69 -20.71
N LYS A 79 11.67 17.42 -21.13
CA LYS A 79 10.43 17.80 -20.45
C LYS A 79 9.43 16.64 -20.38
N ALA A 80 8.52 16.76 -19.44
CA ALA A 80 7.32 15.94 -19.32
C ALA A 80 6.08 16.84 -19.52
N ALA A 81 5.02 16.29 -20.09
CA ALA A 81 3.73 16.94 -20.28
C ALA A 81 2.62 16.12 -19.64
N LEU A 82 1.66 16.80 -19.03
CA LEU A 82 0.44 16.25 -18.47
C LEU A 82 -0.75 16.92 -19.15
N ILE A 83 -1.70 16.12 -19.61
CA ILE A 83 -2.92 16.57 -20.29
C ILE A 83 -4.11 16.22 -19.42
N THR A 84 -5.00 17.19 -19.19
CA THR A 84 -6.23 16.98 -18.41
C THR A 84 -7.43 16.73 -19.33
N LYS A 85 -8.53 16.26 -18.76
CA LYS A 85 -9.78 16.08 -19.51
C LYS A 85 -10.35 17.37 -20.06
N ASP A 86 -10.06 18.48 -19.41
CA ASP A 86 -10.48 19.82 -19.82
C ASP A 86 -9.52 20.44 -20.87
N SER A 87 -8.61 19.61 -21.42
CA SER A 87 -7.64 19.98 -22.44
C SER A 87 -6.56 20.96 -21.97
N ASN A 88 -6.38 21.14 -20.66
CA ASN A 88 -5.25 21.88 -20.14
C ASN A 88 -3.98 21.05 -20.27
N THR A 89 -2.86 21.71 -20.60
CA THR A 89 -1.55 21.06 -20.71
C THR A 89 -0.57 21.71 -19.74
N TYR A 90 0.07 20.89 -18.94
CA TYR A 90 1.09 21.32 -17.98
C TYR A 90 2.45 20.74 -18.36
N LEU A 91 3.47 21.58 -18.48
CA LEU A 91 4.85 21.17 -18.74
C LEU A 91 5.64 21.15 -17.43
N ALA A 92 6.48 20.14 -17.27
CA ALA A 92 7.30 19.97 -16.08
C ALA A 92 8.66 19.32 -16.41
N ASP A 93 9.63 19.47 -15.53
CA ASP A 93 10.88 18.71 -15.62
C ASP A 93 10.68 17.24 -15.29
N TYR A 94 9.78 16.95 -14.36
CA TYR A 94 9.43 15.59 -13.92
C TYR A 94 7.96 15.47 -13.53
N ILE A 95 7.37 14.32 -13.80
CA ILE A 95 6.06 13.93 -13.30
C ILE A 95 6.23 12.70 -12.40
N PHE A 96 5.63 12.74 -11.21
CA PHE A 96 5.50 11.61 -10.30
C PHE A 96 4.03 11.22 -10.25
N GLN A 97 3.69 10.06 -10.78
CA GLN A 97 2.31 9.65 -10.92
C GLN A 97 2.02 8.33 -10.16
N SER A 98 0.79 8.16 -9.67
CA SER A 98 0.30 6.93 -9.03
C SER A 98 -1.07 6.49 -9.59
N ILE A 99 -1.43 7.00 -10.77
CA ILE A 99 -2.73 6.74 -11.38
C ILE A 99 -2.71 5.34 -11.99
N PHE A 100 -3.69 4.55 -11.62
CA PHE A 100 -3.88 3.24 -12.20
C PHE A 100 -4.59 3.37 -13.56
N MET A 101 -3.86 3.08 -14.63
CA MET A 101 -4.43 2.96 -15.97
C MET A 101 -4.39 1.48 -16.38
N PRO A 102 -5.56 0.84 -16.62
CA PRO A 102 -5.61 -0.59 -16.99
C PRO A 102 -4.75 -0.95 -18.21
N SER A 103 -4.60 -0.03 -19.16
CA SER A 103 -3.77 -0.19 -20.36
C SER A 103 -2.27 -0.36 -20.06
N HIS A 104 -1.83 0.04 -18.88
CA HIS A 104 -0.42 -0.09 -18.45
C HIS A 104 -0.12 -1.46 -17.84
N TYR A 105 -1.11 -2.35 -17.73
CA TYR A 105 -0.96 -3.66 -17.12
C TYR A 105 -1.33 -4.76 -18.09
N ASP A 106 -0.43 -5.70 -18.26
CA ASP A 106 -0.72 -6.97 -18.89
C ASP A 106 -1.20 -7.98 -17.84
N PRO A 107 -2.51 -8.32 -17.82
CA PRO A 107 -3.01 -9.33 -16.88
C PRO A 107 -2.39 -10.71 -17.07
N SER A 108 -1.91 -11.02 -18.30
CA SER A 108 -1.32 -12.31 -18.63
C SER A 108 0.07 -12.52 -18.05
N ALA A 109 0.75 -11.42 -17.65
CA ALA A 109 2.07 -11.48 -17.04
C ALA A 109 2.09 -12.05 -15.61
N ARG A 110 0.93 -12.32 -15.00
CA ARG A 110 0.83 -12.85 -13.63
C ARG A 110 0.93 -14.37 -13.62
N LYS A 111 1.84 -14.91 -12.80
CA LYS A 111 1.92 -16.36 -12.53
C LYS A 111 1.09 -16.75 -11.31
N TYR A 112 1.08 -15.91 -10.30
CA TYR A 112 0.36 -16.12 -9.03
C TYR A 112 -0.52 -14.91 -8.72
N PRO A 113 -1.70 -14.82 -9.34
CA PRO A 113 -2.59 -13.67 -9.22
C PRO A 113 -3.34 -13.69 -7.89
N LEU A 114 -2.65 -13.40 -6.80
CA LEU A 114 -3.29 -13.24 -5.49
C LEU A 114 -3.69 -11.79 -5.26
N ILE A 115 -4.71 -11.64 -4.46
CA ILE A 115 -5.22 -10.37 -3.95
C ILE A 115 -5.30 -10.47 -2.43
N GLN A 116 -4.76 -9.49 -1.73
CA GLN A 116 -5.12 -9.26 -0.35
C GLN A 116 -6.43 -8.46 -0.36
N HIS A 117 -7.49 -9.09 0.02
CA HIS A 117 -8.79 -8.44 0.09
C HIS A 117 -9.37 -8.54 1.50
N PHE A 118 -10.04 -7.48 1.93
CA PHE A 118 -10.50 -7.39 3.30
C PHE A 118 -11.76 -6.56 3.43
N LEU A 119 -12.48 -6.81 4.51
CA LEU A 119 -13.53 -5.94 5.03
C LEU A 119 -13.28 -5.72 6.51
N GLY A 120 -13.23 -4.45 6.92
CA GLY A 120 -13.08 -4.02 8.29
C GLY A 120 -14.30 -3.24 8.79
N ILE A 121 -14.63 -3.40 10.06
CA ILE A 121 -15.61 -2.57 10.75
C ILE A 121 -14.96 -1.94 11.99
N GLU A 122 -15.04 -0.65 12.12
CA GLU A 122 -14.71 0.04 13.35
C GLU A 122 -15.94 0.06 14.26
N ILE A 123 -15.84 -0.58 15.42
CA ILE A 123 -16.94 -0.73 16.37
C ILE A 123 -16.68 0.04 17.66
N LYS A 124 -17.76 0.51 18.28
CA LYS A 124 -17.79 0.99 19.66
C LYS A 124 -18.70 0.06 20.46
N THR A 125 -18.16 -0.54 21.51
CA THR A 125 -18.87 -1.43 22.43
C THR A 125 -19.36 -0.68 23.66
N ASP A 126 -20.37 -1.19 24.31
CA ASP A 126 -20.87 -0.66 25.56
C ASP A 126 -19.88 -0.92 26.70
N GLU A 127 -19.33 -2.12 26.75
CA GLU A 127 -18.33 -2.52 27.73
C GLU A 127 -16.90 -2.35 27.24
N LYS A 128 -15.95 -2.43 28.17
CA LYS A 128 -14.50 -2.30 27.92
C LYS A 128 -13.88 -3.68 27.70
N VAL A 129 -14.02 -4.22 26.49
CA VAL A 129 -13.61 -5.59 26.12
C VAL A 129 -12.24 -5.70 25.47
N PHE A 130 -11.66 -4.59 24.98
CA PHE A 130 -10.39 -4.61 24.25
C PHE A 130 -9.20 -4.24 25.13
N ASP A 131 -8.08 -4.95 24.97
CA ASP A 131 -6.79 -4.47 25.47
C ASP A 131 -6.21 -3.44 24.49
N LYS A 132 -6.26 -2.16 24.85
CA LYS A 132 -5.73 -1.07 24.02
C LYS A 132 -4.21 -1.05 23.88
N LYS A 133 -3.47 -1.91 24.61
CA LYS A 133 -1.99 -1.92 24.57
C LYS A 133 -1.45 -2.91 23.55
N THR A 134 -2.25 -3.88 23.13
CA THR A 134 -1.87 -4.97 22.25
C THR A 134 -2.80 -5.00 21.04
N PHE A 135 -2.25 -4.90 19.82
CA PHE A 135 -3.03 -5.12 18.60
C PHE A 135 -2.90 -6.58 18.14
N THR A 136 -3.88 -7.10 17.44
CA THR A 136 -3.79 -8.41 16.81
C THR A 136 -3.29 -8.24 15.38
N LEU A 137 -2.07 -8.69 15.11
CA LEU A 137 -1.48 -8.64 13.76
C LEU A 137 -2.13 -9.70 12.85
N MET A 138 -2.25 -10.91 13.36
CA MET A 138 -2.94 -12.01 12.69
C MET A 138 -3.51 -12.96 13.73
N ASP A 139 -4.80 -13.23 13.67
CA ASP A 139 -5.45 -14.38 14.31
C ASP A 139 -5.96 -15.25 13.15
N VAL A 140 -5.19 -16.31 12.83
CA VAL A 140 -5.33 -17.07 11.59
C VAL A 140 -6.56 -17.94 11.61
N ASP A 141 -7.43 -17.79 10.61
CA ASP A 141 -8.63 -18.61 10.41
C ASP A 141 -8.23 -19.99 9.85
N SER A 142 -8.24 -21.00 10.69
CA SER A 142 -7.89 -22.38 10.32
C SER A 142 -8.96 -23.10 9.53
N ASP A 143 -10.18 -22.59 9.51
CA ASP A 143 -11.32 -23.21 8.84
C ASP A 143 -11.53 -22.74 7.39
N PHE A 144 -10.87 -21.64 7.01
CA PHE A 144 -10.97 -21.12 5.65
C PHE A 144 -9.95 -21.82 4.73
N ASN A 145 -10.41 -22.50 3.68
CA ASN A 145 -9.56 -23.32 2.81
C ASN A 145 -9.35 -22.76 1.39
N ASP A 146 -10.10 -21.72 0.99
CA ASP A 146 -9.99 -21.11 -0.35
C ASP A 146 -8.94 -19.98 -0.39
N GLY A 147 -8.04 -19.93 0.56
CA GLY A 147 -6.97 -18.95 0.70
C GLY A 147 -6.42 -18.88 2.12
N PHE A 148 -5.45 -18.03 2.34
CA PHE A 148 -4.92 -17.75 3.67
C PHE A 148 -5.70 -16.60 4.29
N ALA A 149 -6.38 -16.84 5.41
CA ALA A 149 -7.27 -15.88 6.04
C ALA A 149 -6.94 -15.65 7.51
N PHE A 150 -7.18 -14.44 8.01
CA PHE A 150 -6.95 -14.06 9.39
C PHE A 150 -7.80 -12.86 9.83
N MET A 151 -8.03 -12.75 11.12
CA MET A 151 -8.54 -11.53 11.74
C MET A 151 -7.40 -10.60 12.13
N TYR A 152 -7.61 -9.32 11.86
CA TYR A 152 -6.74 -8.21 12.22
C TYR A 152 -7.53 -7.28 13.14
N VAL A 153 -7.00 -6.96 14.34
CA VAL A 153 -7.72 -6.15 15.32
C VAL A 153 -6.86 -5.02 15.84
N LEU A 154 -7.36 -3.79 15.69
CA LEU A 154 -6.70 -2.56 16.12
C LEU A 154 -7.51 -1.90 17.23
N PRO A 155 -7.20 -2.14 18.52
CA PRO A 155 -7.92 -1.54 19.62
C PRO A 155 -7.46 -0.08 19.86
N PHE A 156 -8.28 0.87 19.47
CA PHE A 156 -8.00 2.31 19.67
C PHE A 156 -8.27 2.74 21.12
N LYS A 157 -9.34 2.19 21.72
CA LYS A 157 -9.73 2.39 23.13
C LYS A 157 -10.15 1.05 23.72
N LYS A 158 -10.34 0.99 25.03
CA LYS A 158 -10.85 -0.24 25.67
C LYS A 158 -12.22 -0.69 25.15
N ASN A 159 -12.99 0.24 24.57
CA ASN A 159 -14.33 0.00 24.01
C ASN A 159 -14.45 0.42 22.56
N ARG A 160 -13.35 0.51 21.82
CA ARG A 160 -13.36 0.89 20.38
C ARG A 160 -12.21 0.23 19.64
N ALA A 161 -12.52 -0.53 18.61
CA ALA A 161 -11.54 -1.20 17.78
C ALA A 161 -11.98 -1.26 16.32
N LEU A 162 -11.01 -1.30 15.41
CA LEU A 162 -11.21 -1.83 14.05
C LEU A 162 -11.04 -3.34 14.13
N VAL A 163 -11.98 -4.08 13.57
CA VAL A 163 -11.93 -5.53 13.40
C VAL A 163 -12.07 -5.83 11.92
N GLU A 164 -11.07 -6.45 11.35
CA GLU A 164 -10.96 -6.70 9.93
C GLU A 164 -10.72 -8.18 9.64
N TYR A 165 -11.46 -8.73 8.70
CA TYR A 165 -11.21 -10.05 8.15
C TYR A 165 -10.49 -9.90 6.81
N THR A 166 -9.25 -10.38 6.76
CA THR A 166 -8.34 -10.28 5.63
C THR A 166 -8.08 -11.66 5.05
N ILE A 167 -8.05 -11.74 3.71
CA ILE A 167 -7.86 -12.98 2.97
C ILE A 167 -6.84 -12.76 1.86
N PHE A 168 -5.96 -13.71 1.66
CA PHE A 168 -5.08 -13.82 0.51
C PHE A 168 -5.60 -14.93 -0.39
N SER A 169 -6.26 -14.57 -1.47
CA SER A 169 -6.77 -15.53 -2.46
C SER A 169 -6.84 -14.90 -3.86
N ALA A 170 -7.10 -15.71 -4.87
CA ALA A 170 -7.21 -15.22 -6.25
C ALA A 170 -8.48 -14.38 -6.49
N ASN A 171 -9.54 -14.64 -5.74
CA ASN A 171 -10.85 -14.01 -5.97
C ASN A 171 -11.43 -13.44 -4.67
N PRO A 172 -11.84 -12.17 -4.65
CA PRO A 172 -12.54 -11.59 -3.53
C PRO A 172 -13.88 -12.28 -3.26
N LEU A 173 -14.26 -12.36 -2.00
CA LEU A 173 -15.53 -12.92 -1.58
C LEU A 173 -16.66 -11.88 -1.64
N LYS A 174 -17.91 -12.36 -1.67
CA LYS A 174 -19.07 -11.48 -1.45
C LYS A 174 -19.02 -10.86 -0.06
N LYS A 175 -19.28 -9.56 0.08
CA LYS A 175 -19.22 -8.79 1.35
C LYS A 175 -19.96 -9.44 2.53
N LYS A 176 -21.03 -10.24 2.26
CA LYS A 176 -21.76 -10.97 3.29
C LYS A 176 -20.91 -11.99 4.04
N HIS A 177 -19.92 -12.61 3.37
CA HIS A 177 -19.05 -13.63 3.98
C HIS A 177 -18.10 -13.02 5.02
N TYR A 178 -17.44 -11.88 4.67
CA TYR A 178 -16.61 -11.15 5.63
C TYR A 178 -17.42 -10.74 6.87
N LYS A 179 -18.61 -10.15 6.65
CA LYS A 179 -19.48 -9.72 7.75
C LYS A 179 -19.90 -10.88 8.65
N LYS A 180 -20.15 -12.06 8.08
CA LYS A 180 -20.49 -13.27 8.87
C LYS A 180 -19.28 -13.66 9.74
N LYS A 181 -18.09 -13.77 9.14
CA LYS A 181 -16.87 -14.15 9.86
C LYS A 181 -16.50 -13.16 10.97
N ILE A 182 -16.60 -11.85 10.70
CA ILE A 182 -16.35 -10.83 11.73
C ILE A 182 -17.34 -10.97 12.89
N ARG A 183 -18.63 -11.23 12.61
CA ARG A 183 -19.62 -11.43 13.69
C ARG A 183 -19.33 -12.65 14.53
N SER A 184 -19.08 -13.81 13.90
CA SER A 184 -18.70 -15.02 14.64
C SER A 184 -17.47 -14.80 15.51
N TYR A 185 -16.45 -14.12 14.95
CA TYR A 185 -15.23 -13.80 15.71
C TYR A 185 -15.50 -12.87 16.91
N LEU A 186 -16.32 -11.85 16.75
CA LEU A 186 -16.69 -10.95 17.84
C LEU A 186 -17.47 -11.67 18.95
N GLU A 187 -18.35 -12.57 18.56
CA GLU A 187 -19.11 -13.40 19.51
C GLU A 187 -18.21 -14.39 20.24
N GLU A 188 -17.40 -15.15 19.52
CA GLU A 188 -16.51 -16.18 20.07
C GLU A 188 -15.39 -15.61 20.96
N LYS A 189 -14.75 -14.52 20.49
CA LYS A 189 -13.56 -13.98 21.16
C LYS A 189 -13.85 -12.94 22.23
N TYR A 190 -14.94 -12.18 22.07
CA TYR A 190 -15.27 -11.04 22.91
C TYR A 190 -16.67 -11.12 23.54
N SER A 191 -17.43 -12.19 23.26
CA SER A 191 -18.83 -12.35 23.70
C SER A 191 -19.74 -11.18 23.27
N LEU A 192 -19.45 -10.60 22.10
CA LEU A 192 -20.17 -9.45 21.57
C LEU A 192 -21.20 -9.89 20.53
N THR A 193 -22.48 -9.67 20.83
CA THR A 193 -23.60 -9.79 19.89
C THR A 193 -23.87 -8.42 19.22
N LYS A 194 -24.77 -8.38 18.24
CA LYS A 194 -25.10 -7.13 17.53
C LYS A 194 -25.66 -6.03 18.44
N GLU A 195 -26.24 -6.41 19.54
CA GLU A 195 -26.85 -5.53 20.55
C GLU A 195 -25.80 -4.81 21.40
N ASN A 196 -24.58 -5.38 21.52
CA ASN A 196 -23.53 -4.89 22.42
C ASN A 196 -22.58 -3.89 21.74
N TYR A 197 -22.73 -3.62 20.45
CA TYR A 197 -21.85 -2.66 19.76
C TYR A 197 -22.55 -1.90 18.65
N SER A 198 -22.02 -0.71 18.36
CA SER A 198 -22.40 0.12 17.21
C SER A 198 -21.24 0.20 16.21
N ILE A 199 -21.55 0.07 14.92
CA ILE A 199 -20.55 0.26 13.84
C ILE A 199 -20.38 1.74 13.58
N LYS A 200 -19.15 2.25 13.67
CA LYS A 200 -18.79 3.65 13.45
C LYS A 200 -18.28 3.90 12.04
N ARG A 201 -17.54 2.95 11.45
CA ARG A 201 -16.96 3.05 10.12
C ARG A 201 -16.83 1.65 9.51
N LYS A 202 -16.85 1.59 8.20
CA LYS A 202 -16.55 0.37 7.44
C LYS A 202 -15.45 0.70 6.44
N GLU A 203 -14.57 -0.26 6.21
CA GLU A 203 -13.59 -0.19 5.14
C GLU A 203 -13.59 -1.50 4.35
N TYR A 204 -13.27 -1.39 3.09
CA TYR A 204 -13.11 -2.51 2.17
C TYR A 204 -11.94 -2.19 1.26
N GLY A 205 -11.12 -3.15 0.94
CA GLY A 205 -10.00 -2.95 0.05
C GLY A 205 -9.56 -4.23 -0.65
N GLU A 206 -8.92 -4.02 -1.78
CA GLU A 206 -8.28 -5.05 -2.58
C GLU A 206 -6.87 -4.55 -2.92
N ILE A 207 -5.86 -5.28 -2.50
CA ILE A 207 -4.46 -4.95 -2.72
C ILE A 207 -3.85 -6.07 -3.56
N PRO A 208 -3.28 -5.79 -4.72
CA PRO A 208 -2.64 -6.82 -5.52
C PRO A 208 -1.43 -7.41 -4.76
N MET A 209 -1.42 -8.73 -4.68
CA MET A 209 -0.30 -9.54 -4.20
C MET A 209 0.11 -10.45 -5.35
N ASP A 210 0.86 -9.92 -6.28
CA ASP A 210 1.18 -10.64 -7.50
C ASP A 210 2.62 -10.39 -7.97
N ASP A 211 3.09 -11.26 -8.83
CA ASP A 211 4.43 -11.28 -9.41
C ASP A 211 4.50 -10.58 -10.77
N ARG A 212 3.54 -9.69 -11.08
CA ARG A 212 3.61 -8.94 -12.34
C ARG A 212 4.83 -8.03 -12.37
N PRO A 213 5.46 -7.88 -13.53
CA PRO A 213 6.47 -6.87 -13.71
C PRO A 213 5.84 -5.47 -13.59
N HIS A 214 6.46 -4.63 -12.78
CA HIS A 214 6.08 -3.22 -12.67
C HIS A 214 7.11 -2.38 -13.39
N THR A 215 6.63 -1.37 -14.12
CA THR A 215 7.50 -0.42 -14.79
C THR A 215 7.74 0.77 -13.87
N PRO A 216 8.95 0.94 -13.32
CA PRO A 216 9.24 2.05 -12.41
C PRO A 216 9.21 3.40 -13.12
N LEU A 217 9.52 3.44 -14.41
CA LEU A 217 9.39 4.63 -15.25
C LEU A 217 8.28 4.41 -16.25
N TYR A 218 7.37 5.35 -16.36
CA TYR A 218 6.42 5.43 -17.47
C TYR A 218 7.15 5.85 -18.75
N SER A 219 8.02 6.85 -18.61
CA SER A 219 8.94 7.32 -19.63
C SER A 219 10.14 8.00 -18.97
N SER A 220 11.06 8.59 -19.72
CA SER A 220 12.33 9.13 -19.21
C SER A 220 12.18 10.16 -18.09
N ARG A 221 11.07 10.93 -18.07
CA ARG A 221 10.79 11.98 -17.09
C ARG A 221 9.54 11.75 -16.23
N ILE A 222 8.93 10.57 -16.35
CA ILE A 222 7.69 10.23 -15.62
C ILE A 222 7.92 8.99 -14.78
N MET A 223 7.89 9.18 -13.45
CA MET A 223 8.11 8.12 -12.47
C MET A 223 6.78 7.58 -11.97
N ASN A 224 6.63 6.26 -11.99
CA ASN A 224 5.51 5.57 -11.40
C ASN A 224 5.72 5.38 -9.89
N LEU A 225 4.74 5.77 -9.09
CA LEU A 225 4.73 5.62 -7.64
C LEU A 225 3.63 4.66 -7.18
N GLY A 226 3.67 4.27 -5.91
CA GLY A 226 2.65 3.42 -5.32
C GLY A 226 2.58 2.04 -5.96
N THR A 227 1.37 1.49 -6.05
CA THR A 227 1.13 0.16 -6.64
C THR A 227 1.57 0.10 -8.09
N VAL A 228 1.32 1.16 -8.86
CA VAL A 228 1.68 1.27 -10.27
C VAL A 228 3.19 1.15 -10.49
N GLY A 229 3.98 1.76 -9.59
CA GLY A 229 5.44 1.73 -9.64
C GLY A 229 6.09 0.50 -8.98
N GLY A 230 5.29 -0.49 -8.57
CA GLY A 230 5.81 -1.69 -7.91
C GLY A 230 6.25 -1.49 -6.46
N PHE A 231 5.75 -0.45 -5.80
CA PHE A 231 6.07 -0.20 -4.39
C PHE A 231 5.26 -1.08 -3.43
N THR A 232 4.18 -1.71 -3.89
CA THR A 232 3.45 -2.69 -3.11
C THR A 232 4.25 -3.98 -3.03
N LYS A 233 4.59 -4.40 -1.81
CA LYS A 233 5.35 -5.66 -1.63
C LYS A 233 4.45 -6.84 -1.96
N PRO A 234 4.85 -7.70 -2.92
CA PRO A 234 4.00 -8.78 -3.42
C PRO A 234 3.51 -9.75 -2.34
N SER A 235 4.35 -10.05 -1.35
CA SER A 235 4.04 -11.02 -0.30
C SER A 235 3.19 -10.51 0.86
N THR A 236 3.00 -9.18 0.97
CA THR A 236 2.37 -8.57 2.16
C THR A 236 1.43 -7.41 1.87
N GLY A 237 1.43 -6.86 0.65
CA GLY A 237 0.65 -5.68 0.31
C GLY A 237 1.15 -4.34 0.90
N TYR A 238 2.23 -4.35 1.68
CA TYR A 238 2.75 -3.11 2.29
C TYR A 238 3.38 -2.19 1.24
N THR A 239 2.93 -0.93 1.22
CA THR A 239 3.33 0.08 0.22
C THR A 239 3.88 1.34 0.86
N PHE A 240 3.25 1.80 1.94
CA PHE A 240 3.43 3.13 2.53
C PHE A 240 4.90 3.48 2.84
N SER A 241 5.58 2.65 3.62
CA SER A 241 6.98 2.91 4.02
C SER A 241 7.94 2.92 2.83
N ARG A 242 7.67 2.13 1.78
CA ARG A 242 8.51 2.06 0.58
C ARG A 242 8.37 3.33 -0.25
N VAL A 243 7.14 3.79 -0.48
CA VAL A 243 6.87 5.07 -1.16
C VAL A 243 7.50 6.23 -0.38
N HIS A 244 7.32 6.27 0.94
CA HIS A 244 7.90 7.31 1.78
C HIS A 244 9.43 7.39 1.68
N LYS A 245 10.12 6.25 1.77
CA LYS A 245 11.58 6.18 1.61
C LYS A 245 12.05 6.69 0.25
N TYR A 246 11.35 6.31 -0.81
CA TYR A 246 11.67 6.75 -2.17
C TYR A 246 11.41 8.25 -2.34
N SER A 247 10.24 8.76 -1.93
CA SER A 247 9.90 10.19 -2.01
C SER A 247 10.94 11.07 -1.31
N LYS A 248 11.44 10.62 -0.14
CA LYS A 248 12.54 11.32 0.55
C LYS A 248 13.82 11.38 -0.29
N LYS A 249 14.18 10.28 -0.97
CA LYS A 249 15.36 10.26 -1.86
C LYS A 249 15.18 11.21 -3.06
N CYS A 250 13.98 11.22 -3.67
CA CYS A 250 13.66 12.14 -4.75
C CYS A 250 13.77 13.60 -4.31
N ALA A 251 13.15 13.96 -3.19
CA ALA A 251 13.22 15.31 -2.65
C ALA A 251 14.66 15.74 -2.38
N GLN A 252 15.48 14.87 -1.79
CA GLN A 252 16.91 15.13 -1.54
C GLN A 252 17.72 15.32 -2.84
N ALA A 253 17.39 14.58 -3.90
CA ALA A 253 18.05 14.71 -5.19
C ALA A 253 17.69 16.06 -5.84
N LEU A 254 16.39 16.38 -5.90
CA LEU A 254 15.88 17.63 -6.48
C LEU A 254 16.44 18.86 -5.78
N VAL A 255 16.50 18.88 -4.45
CA VAL A 255 17.11 19.99 -3.69
C VAL A 255 18.58 20.18 -4.02
N LYS A 256 19.29 19.12 -4.40
CA LYS A 256 20.70 19.18 -4.84
C LYS A 256 20.87 19.51 -6.32
N GLY A 257 19.78 19.75 -7.06
CA GLY A 257 19.82 20.00 -8.50
C GLY A 257 20.22 18.78 -9.33
N VAL A 258 20.06 17.54 -8.78
CA VAL A 258 20.33 16.32 -9.52
C VAL A 258 19.04 15.57 -9.83
N ASN A 259 19.08 14.77 -10.90
CA ASN A 259 17.91 14.01 -11.33
C ASN A 259 17.40 13.08 -10.21
N PRO A 260 16.08 12.94 -10.05
CA PRO A 260 15.51 11.95 -9.17
C PRO A 260 16.03 10.55 -9.51
N PRO A 261 16.38 9.73 -8.51
CA PRO A 261 16.80 8.37 -8.79
C PRO A 261 15.64 7.57 -9.39
N THR A 262 15.95 6.71 -10.37
CA THR A 262 14.95 5.78 -10.88
C THR A 262 14.40 4.93 -9.72
N PRO A 263 13.07 4.75 -9.62
CA PRO A 263 12.50 3.86 -8.63
C PRO A 263 13.11 2.46 -8.77
N THR A 264 13.78 1.99 -7.76
CA THR A 264 14.35 0.64 -7.77
C THR A 264 13.33 -0.36 -7.24
N ALA A 265 13.08 -1.38 -8.00
CA ALA A 265 12.39 -2.56 -7.49
C ALA A 265 13.18 -3.14 -6.29
N SER A 266 12.51 -3.97 -5.48
CA SER A 266 13.17 -4.78 -4.45
C SER A 266 14.40 -5.47 -5.01
N SER A 267 15.41 -5.66 -4.17
CA SER A 267 16.59 -6.43 -4.60
C SER A 267 16.18 -7.85 -5.04
N TYR A 268 16.95 -8.43 -5.93
CA TYR A 268 16.68 -9.74 -6.52
C TYR A 268 16.32 -10.81 -5.49
N ARG A 269 17.06 -10.87 -4.36
CA ARG A 269 16.80 -11.85 -3.30
C ARG A 269 15.41 -11.70 -2.66
N PHE A 270 14.96 -10.48 -2.39
CA PHE A 270 13.63 -10.25 -1.79
C PHE A 270 12.50 -10.52 -2.79
N ARG A 271 12.69 -10.19 -4.05
CA ARG A 271 11.75 -10.55 -5.11
C ARG A 271 11.59 -12.07 -5.23
N TYR A 272 12.70 -12.79 -5.12
CA TYR A 272 12.70 -14.24 -5.13
C TYR A 272 11.98 -14.84 -3.91
N TYR A 273 12.21 -14.28 -2.70
CA TYR A 273 11.50 -14.70 -1.49
C TYR A 273 10.01 -14.43 -1.59
N ASP A 274 9.60 -13.26 -2.10
CA ASP A 274 8.22 -12.91 -2.34
C ASP A 274 7.54 -13.89 -3.30
N LEU A 275 8.19 -14.20 -4.40
CA LEU A 275 7.68 -15.14 -5.41
C LEU A 275 7.49 -16.56 -4.85
N LEU A 276 8.45 -17.04 -4.05
CA LEU A 276 8.33 -18.35 -3.39
C LEU A 276 7.13 -18.37 -2.43
N LEU A 277 6.95 -17.32 -1.64
CA LEU A 277 5.81 -17.24 -0.71
C LEU A 277 4.48 -17.15 -1.47
N LEU A 278 4.37 -16.30 -2.50
CA LEU A 278 3.18 -16.20 -3.35
C LEU A 278 2.79 -17.56 -3.93
N ARG A 279 3.78 -18.31 -4.41
CA ARG A 279 3.55 -19.65 -4.95
C ARG A 279 2.97 -20.60 -3.90
N VAL A 280 3.53 -20.62 -2.69
CA VAL A 280 3.00 -21.45 -1.61
C VAL A 280 1.59 -21.02 -1.24
N LEU A 281 1.34 -19.71 -1.09
CA LEU A 281 0.01 -19.17 -0.78
C LEU A 281 -1.03 -19.53 -1.84
N ALA A 282 -0.64 -19.53 -3.13
CA ALA A 282 -1.53 -19.85 -4.23
C ALA A 282 -1.81 -21.37 -4.40
N THR A 283 -0.88 -22.22 -3.97
CA THR A 283 -0.94 -23.66 -4.28
C THR A 283 -1.12 -24.56 -3.06
N ASN A 284 -0.84 -24.06 -1.84
CA ASN A 284 -0.84 -24.89 -0.64
C ASN A 284 -1.24 -24.10 0.61
N VAL A 285 -2.53 -23.82 0.74
CA VAL A 285 -3.09 -23.05 1.87
C VAL A 285 -2.82 -23.69 3.24
N PRO A 286 -2.96 -25.01 3.47
CA PRO A 286 -2.68 -25.61 4.78
C PRO A 286 -1.22 -25.44 5.24
N ASP A 287 -0.28 -25.53 4.35
CA ASP A 287 1.13 -25.33 4.68
C ASP A 287 1.48 -23.85 4.90
N SER A 288 0.75 -22.92 4.30
CA SER A 288 0.94 -21.49 4.57
C SER A 288 0.69 -21.15 6.05
N ARG A 289 -0.31 -21.76 6.68
CA ARG A 289 -0.56 -21.61 8.13
C ARG A 289 0.61 -22.10 8.98
N LYS A 290 1.23 -23.22 8.61
CA LYS A 290 2.43 -23.75 9.28
C LYS A 290 3.64 -22.84 9.10
N ILE A 291 3.78 -22.21 7.92
CA ILE A 291 4.84 -21.22 7.65
C ILE A 291 4.71 -20.03 8.60
N PHE A 292 3.54 -19.38 8.63
CA PHE A 292 3.34 -18.22 9.50
C PHE A 292 3.45 -18.58 10.97
N ARG A 293 2.86 -19.69 11.41
CA ARG A 293 3.04 -20.21 12.78
C ARG A 293 4.52 -20.37 13.15
N SER A 294 5.29 -21.05 12.29
CA SER A 294 6.70 -21.32 12.54
C SER A 294 7.52 -20.03 12.55
N LEU A 295 7.27 -19.14 11.60
CA LEU A 295 7.93 -17.84 11.51
C LEU A 295 7.76 -17.01 12.80
N PHE A 296 6.52 -16.81 13.25
CA PHE A 296 6.26 -16.00 14.43
C PHE A 296 6.61 -16.69 15.75
N LYS A 297 6.67 -18.02 15.78
CA LYS A 297 7.13 -18.80 16.94
C LYS A 297 8.65 -18.73 17.12
N ASN A 298 9.40 -18.78 16.02
CA ASN A 298 10.85 -19.00 16.05
C ASN A 298 11.68 -17.74 15.75
N SER A 299 11.05 -16.64 15.30
CA SER A 299 11.75 -15.38 15.01
C SER A 299 11.15 -14.21 15.78
N PRO A 300 11.98 -13.34 16.37
CA PRO A 300 11.48 -12.10 16.98
C PRO A 300 10.73 -11.25 15.96
N ILE A 301 9.63 -10.62 16.36
CA ILE A 301 8.80 -9.80 15.47
C ILE A 301 9.58 -8.63 14.85
N ASP A 302 10.52 -8.03 15.56
CA ASP A 302 11.37 -6.96 15.02
C ASP A 302 12.23 -7.43 13.85
N ARG A 303 12.76 -8.67 13.90
CA ARG A 303 13.51 -9.24 12.77
C ARG A 303 12.59 -9.52 11.59
N ILE A 304 11.37 -10.00 11.84
CA ILE A 304 10.35 -10.19 10.80
C ILE A 304 10.05 -8.85 10.12
N PHE A 305 9.81 -7.79 10.89
CA PHE A 305 9.54 -6.46 10.35
C PHE A 305 10.72 -5.89 9.56
N LYS A 306 11.95 -6.07 10.05
CA LYS A 306 13.17 -5.71 9.34
C LYS A 306 13.29 -6.45 8.01
N PHE A 307 13.00 -7.75 7.99
CA PHE A 307 12.97 -8.57 6.78
C PHE A 307 11.90 -8.11 5.78
N LEU A 308 10.68 -7.86 6.25
CA LEU A 308 9.59 -7.34 5.43
C LEU A 308 9.86 -5.93 4.89
N SER A 309 10.67 -5.15 5.60
CA SER A 309 11.17 -3.84 5.14
C SER A 309 12.35 -3.91 4.18
N GLU A 310 12.86 -5.13 3.90
CA GLU A 310 14.05 -5.37 3.06
C GLU A 310 15.34 -4.73 3.61
N GLU A 311 15.44 -4.64 4.93
CA GLU A 311 16.55 -4.00 5.65
C GLU A 311 17.51 -5.03 6.29
N THR A 312 17.21 -6.32 6.17
CA THR A 312 18.07 -7.40 6.66
C THR A 312 19.30 -7.61 5.78
N ASN A 313 20.40 -8.02 6.40
CA ASN A 313 21.54 -8.56 5.68
C ASN A 313 21.31 -10.05 5.35
N PHE A 314 22.21 -10.66 4.59
CA PHE A 314 22.07 -12.04 4.14
C PHE A 314 22.01 -13.07 5.28
N LEU A 315 22.77 -12.87 6.36
CA LEU A 315 22.72 -13.77 7.53
C LEU A 315 21.40 -13.65 8.27
N GLU A 316 20.88 -12.45 8.41
CA GLU A 316 19.55 -12.22 9.00
C GLU A 316 18.44 -12.83 8.13
N ASP A 317 18.57 -12.76 6.78
CA ASP A 317 17.66 -13.45 5.87
C ASP A 317 17.65 -14.94 6.14
N LEU A 318 18.83 -15.57 6.23
CA LEU A 318 18.95 -16.99 6.53
C LEU A 318 18.31 -17.36 7.87
N MET A 319 18.46 -16.51 8.91
CA MET A 319 17.80 -16.71 10.20
C MET A 319 16.27 -16.67 10.10
N VAL A 320 15.72 -15.77 9.28
CA VAL A 320 14.28 -15.69 9.03
C VAL A 320 13.80 -16.90 8.26
N LEU A 321 14.50 -17.28 7.19
CA LEU A 321 14.14 -18.43 6.37
C LEU A 321 14.23 -19.75 7.17
N ALA A 322 15.24 -19.91 8.01
CA ALA A 322 15.40 -21.07 8.89
C ALA A 322 14.29 -21.13 9.99
N SER A 323 13.68 -19.99 10.34
CA SER A 323 12.57 -19.97 11.29
C SER A 323 11.24 -20.39 10.67
N CYS A 324 11.15 -20.47 9.35
CA CYS A 324 9.96 -20.90 8.62
C CYS A 324 9.81 -22.44 8.57
N TYR A 325 8.58 -22.91 8.39
CA TYR A 325 8.31 -24.27 8.00
C TYR A 325 8.72 -24.45 6.51
N TYR A 326 9.89 -25.06 6.27
CA TYR A 326 10.55 -25.05 4.98
C TYR A 326 10.03 -26.04 3.91
N PRO A 327 9.35 -27.19 4.21
CA PRO A 327 9.02 -28.20 3.20
C PRO A 327 8.21 -27.66 2.00
N PRO A 328 7.25 -26.72 2.18
CA PRO A 328 6.55 -26.14 1.04
C PRO A 328 7.47 -25.33 0.10
N PHE A 329 8.47 -24.67 0.68
CA PHE A 329 9.44 -23.90 -0.11
C PHE A 329 10.35 -24.83 -0.93
N LEU A 330 10.79 -25.95 -0.37
CA LEU A 330 11.54 -26.96 -1.12
C LEU A 330 10.73 -27.51 -2.30
N ARG A 331 9.47 -27.87 -2.07
CA ARG A 331 8.56 -28.27 -3.17
C ARG A 331 8.39 -27.16 -4.21
N ALA A 332 8.27 -25.92 -3.75
CA ALA A 332 8.18 -24.77 -4.64
C ALA A 332 9.44 -24.59 -5.52
N LEU A 333 10.60 -24.94 -5.04
CA LEU A 333 11.85 -24.88 -5.82
C LEU A 333 11.94 -25.98 -6.89
N THR A 334 11.45 -27.19 -6.59
CA THR A 334 11.66 -28.38 -7.44
C THR A 334 10.68 -28.51 -8.61
N VAL A 335 9.47 -27.93 -8.50
CA VAL A 335 8.39 -28.14 -9.47
C VAL A 335 8.49 -27.24 -10.71
N HIS A 336 9.27 -26.16 -10.69
CA HIS A 336 9.53 -25.30 -11.85
C HIS A 336 11.01 -24.91 -11.94
N PRO A 337 11.66 -25.21 -13.07
CA PRO A 337 12.99 -24.71 -13.35
C PRO A 337 12.97 -23.18 -13.58
N PRO A 338 14.11 -22.58 -13.63
CA PRO A 338 14.45 -21.38 -12.90
C PRO A 338 13.62 -20.19 -13.34
N LEU A 339 12.83 -19.68 -12.42
CA LEU A 339 12.22 -18.35 -12.44
C LEU A 339 13.24 -17.23 -12.72
N ILE A 340 14.52 -17.52 -12.57
CA ILE A 340 15.66 -16.61 -12.69
C ILE A 340 15.80 -16.02 -14.10
N THR A 341 15.65 -16.83 -15.14
CA THR A 341 15.93 -16.39 -16.52
C THR A 341 14.80 -15.62 -17.18
N GLN A 342 13.57 -15.86 -16.79
CA GLN A 342 12.41 -15.14 -17.28
C GLN A 342 12.20 -13.81 -16.53
N PHE A 343 12.61 -13.77 -15.28
CA PHE A 343 12.47 -12.64 -14.38
C PHE A 343 13.34 -11.43 -14.80
N ASP A 344 14.56 -11.67 -15.27
CA ASP A 344 15.49 -10.59 -15.65
C ASP A 344 15.16 -9.93 -16.98
N LYS A 345 14.58 -10.66 -17.93
CA LYS A 345 14.25 -10.11 -19.25
C LYS A 345 12.99 -9.24 -19.23
N ASP A 346 11.98 -9.63 -18.46
CA ASP A 346 10.69 -8.94 -18.40
C ASP A 346 10.71 -7.74 -17.44
N TYR A 347 11.61 -7.76 -16.44
CA TYR A 347 11.72 -6.72 -15.42
C TYR A 347 12.59 -5.52 -15.80
N LEU A 348 13.46 -5.68 -16.79
CA LEU A 348 14.41 -4.65 -17.22
C LEU A 348 14.08 -4.07 -18.59
N ALA A 349 13.12 -4.64 -19.32
CA ALA A 349 12.67 -4.04 -20.56
C ALA A 349 11.93 -2.74 -20.25
N PRO A 350 12.39 -1.58 -20.75
CA PRO A 350 11.59 -0.37 -20.70
C PRO A 350 10.25 -0.68 -21.39
N SER A 351 9.15 -0.26 -20.76
CA SER A 351 7.85 -0.36 -21.39
C SER A 351 7.95 0.28 -22.78
N LYS A 352 7.48 -0.42 -23.80
CA LYS A 352 7.36 0.13 -25.16
C LYS A 352 6.21 1.16 -25.19
N HIS A 353 6.30 2.19 -24.36
CA HIS A 353 5.38 3.30 -24.44
C HIS A 353 5.85 4.22 -25.56
N LYS A 354 4.92 4.69 -26.37
CA LYS A 354 5.17 5.62 -27.46
C LYS A 354 5.96 6.80 -26.92
N GLU A 355 7.24 6.90 -27.29
CA GLU A 355 7.90 8.18 -27.30
C GLU A 355 7.12 9.03 -28.28
N LEU A 356 6.54 10.12 -27.81
CA LEU A 356 5.98 11.11 -28.70
C LEU A 356 7.13 11.68 -29.50
N LYS A 357 6.88 11.93 -30.78
CA LYS A 357 7.85 12.57 -31.68
C LYS A 357 8.26 13.91 -31.06
N GLU A 358 9.51 14.30 -31.23
CA GLU A 358 10.06 15.57 -30.75
C GLU A 358 9.19 16.77 -31.20
N ASP A 359 8.58 16.70 -32.37
CA ASP A 359 7.66 17.70 -32.95
C ASP A 359 6.50 18.10 -32.03
N TYR A 360 6.04 17.22 -31.14
CA TYR A 360 4.93 17.52 -30.21
C TYR A 360 5.31 18.56 -29.14
N PHE A 361 6.59 18.69 -28.83
CA PHE A 361 7.07 19.64 -27.82
C PHE A 361 7.50 20.98 -28.41
N GLU A 362 7.80 21.05 -29.70
CA GLU A 362 8.14 22.32 -30.39
C GLU A 362 6.95 23.28 -30.41
N ASP A 363 5.71 22.78 -30.53
CA ASP A 363 4.49 23.58 -30.49
C ASP A 363 4.20 24.23 -29.12
N PHE A 364 4.85 23.78 -28.05
CA PHE A 364 4.64 24.28 -26.67
C PHE A 364 5.76 25.22 -26.18
N GLU A 365 6.90 25.35 -26.86
CA GLU A 365 7.95 26.28 -26.47
C GLU A 365 7.55 27.77 -26.62
N HIS A 366 6.41 28.06 -27.24
CA HIS A 366 5.89 29.42 -27.45
C HIS A 366 4.72 29.81 -26.52
N VAL A 367 4.42 29.06 -25.48
CA VAL A 367 3.44 29.50 -24.46
C VAL A 367 4.17 30.41 -23.47
N PRO A 368 3.87 31.72 -23.40
CA PRO A 368 4.48 32.63 -22.44
C PRO A 368 4.20 32.16 -21.02
N ASN A 369 5.22 32.16 -20.18
CA ASN A 369 5.03 32.02 -18.74
C ASN A 369 4.05 33.07 -18.24
N SER A 370 2.92 32.67 -17.66
CA SER A 370 1.89 33.54 -17.11
C SER A 370 2.31 34.23 -15.79
N SER A 371 3.59 34.57 -15.64
CA SER A 371 4.14 35.27 -14.48
C SER A 371 4.50 36.75 -14.72
N ASP A 372 4.26 37.30 -15.94
CA ASP A 372 4.55 38.69 -16.24
C ASP A 372 3.37 39.41 -16.95
N GLU A 373 2.29 39.67 -16.19
CA GLU A 373 1.25 40.68 -16.46
C GLU A 373 0.41 40.75 -15.18
N ASP A 374 0.14 41.77 -14.51
CA ASP A 374 0.21 43.21 -14.68
C ASP A 374 -0.27 43.85 -13.37
N SER A 375 0.42 44.81 -12.88
CA SER A 375 -0.07 45.74 -11.90
C SER A 375 -0.82 46.87 -12.61
N SER A 376 -2.19 46.84 -12.61
CA SER A 376 -2.98 48.06 -12.55
C SER A 376 -4.49 47.79 -12.62
N GLN A 377 -5.20 48.25 -11.57
CA GLN A 377 -6.58 48.77 -11.57
C GLN A 377 -7.71 47.81 -11.95
N ASP A 378 -8.74 47.56 -11.19
CA ASP A 378 -9.60 48.42 -10.38
C ASP A 378 -10.50 47.54 -9.51
N ALA A 379 -10.91 48.10 -8.38
CA ALA A 379 -11.93 47.59 -7.50
C ALA A 379 -13.32 47.51 -8.16
N GLU A 380 -14.07 46.44 -7.89
CA GLU A 380 -15.44 46.55 -7.43
C GLU A 380 -16.06 45.22 -7.04
N GLU A 381 -16.74 45.26 -5.96
CA GLU A 381 -17.64 44.39 -5.21
C GLU A 381 -18.33 43.22 -5.95
N GLY A 382 -18.46 42.16 -5.23
CA GLY A 382 -19.41 41.09 -5.55
C GLY A 382 -19.32 39.88 -4.61
N SER A 383 -19.83 40.03 -3.39
CA SER A 383 -20.17 38.93 -2.49
C SER A 383 -21.15 37.95 -3.15
N GLU A 384 -20.99 36.68 -2.95
CA GLU A 384 -21.95 35.69 -2.44
C GLU A 384 -21.79 34.25 -2.98
N LYS A 385 -21.89 33.35 -2.03
CA LYS A 385 -22.45 32.00 -2.02
C LYS A 385 -21.49 30.81 -2.29
N ILE A 386 -20.99 30.35 -1.15
CA ILE A 386 -20.73 28.95 -0.90
C ILE A 386 -22.06 28.17 -0.96
N VAL A 387 -22.20 27.27 -1.90
CA VAL A 387 -23.23 26.23 -1.88
C VAL A 387 -22.55 24.87 -1.81
N GLN A 388 -22.63 24.29 -0.62
CA GLN A 388 -22.50 22.85 -0.41
C GLN A 388 -23.48 22.10 -1.33
N LYS A 389 -23.00 21.11 -2.06
CA LYS A 389 -23.85 20.06 -2.62
C LYS A 389 -23.24 18.70 -2.32
N ASP A 390 -23.68 18.15 -1.20
CA ASP A 390 -23.86 16.70 -1.03
C ASP A 390 -24.89 16.24 -2.05
N ARG A 391 -24.57 15.16 -2.73
CA ARG A 391 -25.42 14.06 -3.24
C ARG A 391 -24.81 13.46 -4.49
N LEU A 392 -24.43 12.22 -4.36
CA LEU A 392 -24.84 11.20 -5.32
C LEU A 392 -24.64 9.84 -4.68
N ASN A 393 -25.75 9.41 -4.13
CA ASN A 393 -26.05 8.01 -3.87
C ASN A 393 -26.78 7.43 -5.08
N GLU A 394 -26.55 6.13 -5.25
CA GLU A 394 -27.50 5.15 -5.82
C GLU A 394 -27.82 5.23 -7.32
N THR A 395 -27.49 4.17 -7.89
CA THR A 395 -28.17 3.15 -8.71
C THR A 395 -27.18 2.56 -9.70
N VAL A 396 -27.01 1.26 -9.78
CA VAL A 396 -27.85 0.29 -10.47
C VAL A 396 -27.43 -1.13 -10.08
N SER A 397 -28.45 -1.90 -9.73
CA SER A 397 -28.70 -3.36 -9.72
C SER A 397 -27.55 -4.33 -9.43
#